data_0d3d606525aec2520a4a2bfaa818a3b9
#
_entry.id   0d3d606525aec2520a4a2bfaa818a3b9
#
_cell.length_a   1.000
_cell.length_b   1.000
_cell.length_c   1.000
_cell.angle_alpha   90.00
_cell.angle_beta   90.00
_cell.angle_gamma   90.00
#
_symmetry.space_group_name_H-M   'P 1'
#
loop_
_entity.id
_entity.type
_entity.pdbx_description
1 polymer ?
#
loop_
_entity_poly.entity_id
_entity_poly.type
_entity_poly.pdbx_seq_one_letter_code
_entity_poly.pdbx_strand_id
1 'polypeptide(L)'
;MIDFHTHILPGIDDGSRNIEETITLLNEAEENGFDKIILTPHYLEDTYEVNEENRSTLLNKLKECIPESKLELYLANEIYVTHNMLDLLKEREASTINNTRYILFELPMIRNISNLKNIIYGLLENKYIPVIAHPERYKYVQENPNMLLDLINLGVLFQSNFGSLVGIYGNDAKKTVKLLLKANMIHFMGSDVHRANTIYAQMDKIMKELRKTISNEKIEEITEINPSLVLQDKEIPIEEPQKIKKFGLF
;
A
#
# COMPACT_ATOMS: atom_id res chain seq x y z
N MET A 1 2.18 12.91 8.13
CA MET A 1 1.93 11.98 6.97
C MET A 1 1.37 10.65 7.47
N ILE A 2 0.68 9.90 6.59
CA ILE A 2 0.16 8.55 6.87
C ILE A 2 0.94 7.54 6.04
N ASP A 3 1.50 6.50 6.66
CA ASP A 3 2.07 5.38 5.92
C ASP A 3 0.97 4.37 5.61
N PHE A 4 0.64 4.26 4.32
CA PHE A 4 -0.52 3.49 3.88
C PHE A 4 -0.28 1.97 3.82
N HIS A 5 0.98 1.53 3.82
CA HIS A 5 1.35 0.14 3.60
C HIS A 5 2.64 -0.21 4.34
N THR A 6 2.55 -1.10 5.36
CA THR A 6 3.70 -1.49 6.18
C THR A 6 3.60 -2.93 6.69
N HIS A 7 4.76 -3.58 6.89
CA HIS A 7 4.89 -4.92 7.48
C HIS A 7 5.59 -4.84 8.85
N ILE A 8 5.01 -4.01 9.73
CA ILE A 8 5.61 -3.67 11.04
C ILE A 8 5.10 -4.59 12.17
N LEU A 9 3.94 -5.27 12.02
CA LEU A 9 3.47 -6.20 13.06
C LEU A 9 4.47 -7.34 13.27
N PRO A 10 4.87 -7.65 14.53
CA PRO A 10 5.98 -8.54 14.78
C PRO A 10 5.65 -10.01 14.53
N GLY A 11 6.46 -10.69 13.72
CA GLY A 11 6.51 -12.16 13.64
C GLY A 11 5.31 -12.85 13.00
N ILE A 12 4.53 -12.14 12.14
CA ILE A 12 3.34 -12.73 11.50
C ILE A 12 3.45 -12.88 9.98
N ASP A 13 4.42 -12.23 9.38
CA ASP A 13 4.74 -12.35 7.96
C ASP A 13 6.26 -12.24 7.76
N ASP A 14 6.72 -11.89 6.56
CA ASP A 14 8.13 -11.64 6.28
C ASP A 14 8.60 -10.22 6.65
N GLY A 15 7.75 -9.45 7.32
CA GLY A 15 8.06 -8.14 7.90
C GLY A 15 8.88 -8.20 9.17
N SER A 16 8.61 -7.33 10.14
CA SER A 16 9.31 -7.26 11.44
C SER A 16 9.35 -8.61 12.15
N ARG A 17 10.54 -9.01 12.62
CA ARG A 17 10.78 -10.34 13.21
C ARG A 17 10.32 -10.44 14.65
N ASN A 18 10.37 -9.35 15.39
CA ASN A 18 10.13 -9.29 16.83
C ASN A 18 9.72 -7.87 17.25
N ILE A 19 9.33 -7.75 18.52
CA ILE A 19 8.83 -6.50 19.09
C ILE A 19 9.91 -5.40 19.09
N GLU A 20 11.17 -5.72 19.28
CA GLU A 20 12.28 -4.77 19.31
C GLU A 20 12.50 -4.15 17.93
N GLU A 21 12.45 -4.95 16.85
CA GLU A 21 12.53 -4.44 15.49
C GLU A 21 11.29 -3.58 15.14
N THR A 22 10.10 -4.01 15.59
CA THR A 22 8.87 -3.23 15.45
C THR A 22 8.98 -1.85 16.11
N ILE A 23 9.45 -1.78 17.36
CA ILE A 23 9.65 -0.51 18.07
C ILE A 23 10.65 0.37 17.34
N THR A 24 11.73 -0.20 16.81
CA THR A 24 12.70 0.54 16.00
C THR A 24 12.05 1.12 14.75
N LEU A 25 11.26 0.35 14.02
CA LEU A 25 10.56 0.78 12.82
C LEU A 25 9.54 1.91 13.12
N LEU A 26 8.80 1.82 14.23
CA LEU A 26 7.85 2.86 14.64
C LEU A 26 8.57 4.16 15.02
N ASN A 27 9.69 4.09 15.73
CA ASN A 27 10.51 5.25 16.03
C ASN A 27 11.05 5.91 14.75
N GLU A 28 11.58 5.11 13.81
CA GLU A 28 12.03 5.61 12.51
C GLU A 28 10.89 6.29 11.74
N ALA A 29 9.67 5.75 11.77
CA ALA A 29 8.51 6.36 11.14
C ALA A 29 8.17 7.72 11.78
N GLU A 30 8.10 7.79 13.12
CA GLU A 30 7.81 9.02 13.86
C GLU A 30 8.86 10.10 13.60
N GLU A 31 10.16 9.74 13.60
CA GLU A 31 11.28 10.64 13.28
C GLU A 31 11.19 11.20 11.85
N ASN A 32 10.60 10.44 10.91
CA ASN A 32 10.39 10.87 9.53
C ASN A 32 9.05 11.59 9.30
N GLY A 33 8.32 11.94 10.36
CA GLY A 33 7.11 12.76 10.31
C GLY A 33 5.85 12.00 9.92
N PHE A 34 5.83 10.69 10.09
CA PHE A 34 4.59 9.92 10.08
C PHE A 34 3.90 10.08 11.44
N ASP A 35 2.59 10.21 11.42
CA ASP A 35 1.72 10.32 12.59
C ASP A 35 0.70 9.18 12.65
N LYS A 36 0.46 8.53 11.51
CA LYS A 36 -0.42 7.37 11.39
C LYS A 36 0.23 6.28 10.55
N ILE A 37 0.06 5.05 10.98
CA ILE A 37 0.61 3.86 10.31
C ILE A 37 -0.51 2.86 10.08
N ILE A 38 -0.69 2.41 8.83
CA ILE A 38 -1.57 1.29 8.50
C ILE A 38 -0.71 0.03 8.45
N LEU A 39 -0.95 -0.85 9.40
CA LEU A 39 -0.28 -2.13 9.54
C LEU A 39 -0.97 -3.12 8.61
N THR A 40 -0.32 -3.49 7.53
CA THR A 40 -0.85 -4.31 6.44
C THR A 40 -0.09 -5.62 6.26
N PRO A 41 0.05 -6.46 7.30
CA PRO A 41 0.75 -7.72 7.13
C PRO A 41 0.13 -8.52 5.99
N HIS A 42 0.95 -9.32 5.33
CA HIS A 42 0.48 -10.23 4.30
C HIS A 42 -0.64 -11.15 4.80
N TYR A 43 -1.62 -11.39 3.94
CA TYR A 43 -2.47 -12.55 4.00
C TYR A 43 -2.25 -13.39 2.73
N LEU A 44 -1.65 -14.55 2.92
CA LEU A 44 -1.36 -15.51 1.85
C LEU A 44 -1.72 -16.91 2.36
N GLU A 45 -2.71 -17.54 1.74
CA GLU A 45 -3.15 -18.89 2.09
C GLU A 45 -1.98 -19.86 2.12
N ASP A 46 -2.01 -20.78 3.05
CA ASP A 46 -0.96 -21.79 3.34
C ASP A 46 0.41 -21.21 3.77
N THR A 47 0.54 -19.89 3.94
CA THR A 47 1.83 -19.25 4.26
C THR A 47 1.72 -18.24 5.41
N TYR A 48 0.87 -17.22 5.27
CA TYR A 48 0.66 -16.15 6.25
C TYR A 48 -0.84 -16.01 6.55
N GLU A 49 -1.31 -16.76 7.55
CA GLU A 49 -2.73 -16.86 7.92
C GLU A 49 -2.94 -16.42 9.37
N VAL A 50 -2.82 -15.13 9.63
CA VAL A 50 -3.11 -14.59 10.95
C VAL A 50 -4.46 -13.85 10.90
N ASN A 51 -5.48 -14.41 11.53
CA ASN A 51 -6.83 -13.86 11.55
C ASN A 51 -6.93 -12.53 12.31
N GLU A 52 -8.07 -11.85 12.17
CA GLU A 52 -8.30 -10.51 12.74
C GLU A 52 -8.12 -10.46 14.26
N GLU A 53 -8.58 -11.47 15.00
CA GLU A 53 -8.48 -11.54 16.47
C GLU A 53 -7.01 -11.57 16.92
N ASN A 54 -6.20 -12.40 16.28
CA ASN A 54 -4.78 -12.51 16.58
C ASN A 54 -4.01 -11.21 16.24
N ARG A 55 -4.30 -10.57 15.10
CA ARG A 55 -3.71 -9.27 14.75
C ARG A 55 -4.09 -8.19 15.76
N SER A 56 -5.35 -8.15 16.18
CA SER A 56 -5.84 -7.21 17.20
C SER A 56 -5.15 -7.42 18.54
N THR A 57 -4.94 -8.67 18.92
CA THR A 57 -4.19 -9.04 20.14
C THR A 57 -2.74 -8.57 20.07
N LEU A 58 -2.08 -8.76 18.93
CA LEU A 58 -0.70 -8.29 18.71
C LEU A 58 -0.62 -6.75 18.74
N LEU A 59 -1.57 -6.07 18.12
CA LEU A 59 -1.62 -4.60 18.15
C LEU A 59 -1.78 -4.09 19.59
N ASN A 60 -2.64 -4.70 20.39
CA ASN A 60 -2.83 -4.29 21.80
C ASN A 60 -1.54 -4.48 22.61
N LYS A 61 -0.87 -5.62 22.47
CA LYS A 61 0.45 -5.86 23.09
C LYS A 61 1.50 -4.85 22.63
N LEU A 62 1.51 -4.51 21.34
CA LEU A 62 2.43 -3.51 20.81
C LEU A 62 2.18 -2.13 21.44
N LYS A 63 0.92 -1.70 21.55
CA LYS A 63 0.56 -0.43 22.20
C LYS A 63 1.00 -0.35 23.66
N GLU A 64 0.97 -1.48 24.39
CA GLU A 64 1.49 -1.55 25.75
C GLU A 64 3.02 -1.35 25.82
N CYS A 65 3.75 -1.71 24.75
CA CYS A 65 5.20 -1.57 24.67
C CYS A 65 5.65 -0.13 24.25
N ILE A 66 4.75 0.68 23.71
CA ILE A 66 5.05 2.04 23.21
C ILE A 66 4.13 3.11 23.83
N PRO A 67 3.97 3.19 25.16
CA PRO A 67 2.99 4.05 25.79
C PRO A 67 3.21 5.55 25.54
N GLU A 68 4.43 5.96 25.21
CA GLU A 68 4.81 7.36 24.94
C GLU A 68 4.73 7.72 23.45
N SER A 69 4.51 6.77 22.54
CA SER A 69 4.40 7.04 21.11
C SER A 69 3.11 7.81 20.80
N LYS A 70 3.23 8.78 19.89
CA LYS A 70 2.09 9.55 19.38
C LYS A 70 1.49 8.97 18.10
N LEU A 71 2.07 7.87 17.60
CA LEU A 71 1.61 7.20 16.39
C LEU A 71 0.23 6.59 16.59
N GLU A 72 -0.68 6.90 15.70
CA GLU A 72 -1.94 6.17 15.58
C GLU A 72 -1.74 4.93 14.68
N LEU A 73 -2.04 3.74 15.20
CA LEU A 73 -1.85 2.47 14.51
C LEU A 73 -3.19 1.87 14.11
N TYR A 74 -3.34 1.54 12.83
CA TYR A 74 -4.54 0.97 12.22
C TYR A 74 -4.22 -0.40 11.61
N LEU A 75 -5.18 -1.33 11.67
CA LEU A 75 -5.03 -2.67 11.10
C LEU A 75 -5.62 -2.76 9.70
N ALA A 76 -4.98 -3.57 8.88
CA ALA A 76 -5.44 -4.03 7.58
C ALA A 76 -4.74 -5.36 7.24
N ASN A 77 -4.90 -5.84 6.02
CA ASN A 77 -4.00 -6.79 5.36
C ASN A 77 -3.59 -6.28 3.99
N GLU A 78 -2.39 -6.69 3.55
CA GLU A 78 -2.09 -6.84 2.14
C GLU A 78 -2.46 -8.27 1.73
N ILE A 79 -3.57 -8.44 1.01
CA ILE A 79 -4.08 -9.75 0.63
C ILE A 79 -3.42 -10.17 -0.69
N TYR A 80 -2.75 -11.33 -0.74
CA TYR A 80 -2.36 -11.88 -2.04
C TYR A 80 -3.61 -12.30 -2.80
N VAL A 81 -3.74 -11.82 -4.04
CA VAL A 81 -4.97 -12.01 -4.83
C VAL A 81 -5.35 -13.48 -4.97
N THR A 82 -6.58 -13.80 -4.59
CA THR A 82 -7.17 -15.14 -4.71
C THR A 82 -8.64 -15.03 -5.14
N HIS A 83 -9.20 -16.13 -5.64
CA HIS A 83 -10.59 -16.15 -6.11
C HIS A 83 -11.62 -16.12 -4.95
N ASN A 84 -11.21 -16.48 -3.74
CA ASN A 84 -12.05 -16.52 -2.53
C ASN A 84 -11.88 -15.29 -1.63
N MET A 85 -11.28 -14.19 -2.11
CA MET A 85 -11.05 -12.98 -1.30
C MET A 85 -12.31 -12.51 -0.56
N LEU A 86 -13.48 -12.60 -1.18
CA LEU A 86 -14.75 -12.21 -0.55
C LEU A 86 -15.11 -13.09 0.65
N ASP A 87 -14.81 -14.38 0.57
CA ASP A 87 -15.11 -15.32 1.66
C ASP A 87 -14.13 -15.08 2.81
N LEU A 88 -12.83 -14.87 2.52
CA LEU A 88 -11.83 -14.50 3.53
C LEU A 88 -12.21 -13.25 4.32
N LEU A 89 -12.80 -12.24 3.66
CA LEU A 89 -13.27 -11.03 4.31
C LEU A 89 -14.52 -11.27 5.16
N LYS A 90 -15.49 -12.08 4.71
CA LYS A 90 -16.70 -12.42 5.46
C LYS A 90 -16.41 -13.26 6.68
N GLU A 91 -15.43 -14.16 6.59
CA GLU A 91 -15.00 -15.06 7.66
C GLU A 91 -14.00 -14.41 8.62
N ARG A 92 -13.59 -13.15 8.34
CA ARG A 92 -12.60 -12.37 9.10
C ARG A 92 -11.21 -13.01 9.19
N GLU A 93 -10.90 -13.85 8.24
CA GLU A 93 -9.55 -14.37 8.08
C GLU A 93 -8.61 -13.25 7.57
N ALA A 94 -9.06 -12.46 6.60
CA ALA A 94 -8.41 -11.23 6.18
C ALA A 94 -9.26 -10.01 6.53
N SER A 95 -8.68 -8.82 6.59
CA SER A 95 -9.37 -7.59 6.93
C SER A 95 -9.16 -6.46 5.90
N THR A 96 -10.16 -5.59 5.83
CA THR A 96 -10.09 -4.32 5.12
C THR A 96 -9.27 -3.30 5.91
N ILE A 97 -8.95 -2.16 5.31
CA ILE A 97 -8.23 -1.07 5.99
C ILE A 97 -9.13 -0.49 7.09
N ASN A 98 -8.72 -0.64 8.35
CA ASN A 98 -9.43 -0.11 9.52
C ASN A 98 -10.95 -0.42 9.53
N ASN A 99 -11.34 -1.61 9.09
CA ASN A 99 -12.75 -2.02 8.95
C ASN A 99 -13.59 -1.12 8.02
N THR A 100 -12.98 -0.38 7.10
CA THR A 100 -13.64 0.41 6.05
C THR A 100 -13.96 -0.45 4.83
N ARG A 101 -14.50 0.15 3.78
CA ARG A 101 -14.73 -0.54 2.49
C ARG A 101 -13.45 -0.78 1.67
N TYR A 102 -12.32 -0.21 2.04
CA TYR A 102 -11.09 -0.27 1.27
C TYR A 102 -10.31 -1.55 1.53
N ILE A 103 -9.92 -2.25 0.47
CA ILE A 103 -9.16 -3.50 0.53
C ILE A 103 -7.82 -3.30 -0.18
N LEU A 104 -6.71 -3.48 0.55
CA LEU A 104 -5.39 -3.52 -0.04
C LEU A 104 -5.05 -4.95 -0.45
N PHE A 105 -4.66 -5.16 -1.70
CA PHE A 105 -4.23 -6.47 -2.18
C PHE A 105 -3.14 -6.36 -3.24
N GLU A 106 -2.34 -7.42 -3.33
CA GLU A 106 -1.26 -7.51 -4.31
C GLU A 106 -1.53 -8.57 -5.39
N LEU A 107 -0.87 -8.41 -6.53
CA LEU A 107 -0.94 -9.27 -7.69
C LEU A 107 0.37 -10.03 -7.90
N PRO A 108 0.38 -11.15 -8.66
CA PRO A 108 1.62 -11.80 -9.04
C PRO A 108 2.57 -10.85 -9.78
N MET A 109 3.85 -10.82 -9.38
CA MET A 109 4.84 -9.86 -9.87
C MET A 109 5.16 -9.97 -11.38
N ILE A 110 5.07 -11.18 -11.94
CA ILE A 110 5.55 -11.48 -13.30
C ILE A 110 4.40 -11.69 -14.29
N ARG A 111 3.30 -12.30 -13.83
CA ARG A 111 2.19 -12.71 -14.70
C ARG A 111 0.92 -11.98 -14.35
N ASN A 112 0.30 -11.35 -15.34
CA ASN A 112 -1.04 -10.82 -15.17
C ASN A 112 -2.04 -12.00 -15.05
N ILE A 113 -3.04 -11.85 -14.18
CA ILE A 113 -4.09 -12.85 -13.98
C ILE A 113 -5.27 -12.57 -14.92
N SER A 114 -5.71 -13.61 -15.64
CA SER A 114 -6.77 -13.47 -16.64
C SER A 114 -8.14 -13.12 -16.07
N ASN A 115 -8.41 -13.51 -14.82
CA ASN A 115 -9.69 -13.28 -14.14
C ASN A 115 -9.71 -12.05 -13.19
N LEU A 116 -8.68 -11.19 -13.23
CA LEU A 116 -8.59 -10.01 -12.35
C LEU A 116 -9.85 -9.14 -12.40
N LYS A 117 -10.39 -8.89 -13.60
CA LYS A 117 -11.61 -8.08 -13.73
C LYS A 117 -12.81 -8.71 -13.03
N ASN A 118 -12.95 -10.04 -13.05
CA ASN A 118 -14.04 -10.73 -12.35
C ASN A 118 -13.91 -10.60 -10.83
N ILE A 119 -12.69 -10.71 -10.30
CA ILE A 119 -12.42 -10.47 -8.86
C ILE A 119 -12.79 -9.03 -8.49
N ILE A 120 -12.35 -8.05 -9.28
CA ILE A 120 -12.66 -6.64 -9.06
C ILE A 120 -14.18 -6.40 -9.09
N TYR A 121 -14.90 -6.93 -10.07
CA TYR A 121 -16.37 -6.82 -10.13
C TYR A 121 -17.02 -7.42 -8.88
N GLY A 122 -16.59 -8.60 -8.44
CA GLY A 122 -17.09 -9.22 -7.22
C GLY A 122 -16.88 -8.34 -5.98
N LEU A 123 -15.71 -7.69 -5.85
CA LEU A 123 -15.45 -6.74 -4.75
C LEU A 123 -16.39 -5.52 -4.83
N LEU A 124 -16.50 -4.90 -6.00
CA LEU A 124 -17.34 -3.70 -6.22
C LEU A 124 -18.84 -3.99 -5.99
N GLU A 125 -19.36 -5.12 -6.45
CA GLU A 125 -20.74 -5.56 -6.21
C GLU A 125 -21.04 -5.72 -4.71
N ASN A 126 -20.05 -6.14 -3.92
CA ASN A 126 -20.14 -6.22 -2.46
C ASN A 126 -19.76 -4.89 -1.76
N LYS A 127 -19.69 -3.77 -2.51
CA LYS A 127 -19.42 -2.41 -2.03
C LYS A 127 -18.02 -2.20 -1.46
N TYR A 128 -17.08 -3.08 -1.74
CA TYR A 128 -15.67 -2.84 -1.41
C TYR A 128 -15.01 -1.95 -2.46
N ILE A 129 -14.00 -1.21 -2.05
CA ILE A 129 -13.18 -0.36 -2.91
C ILE A 129 -11.79 -1.00 -3.02
N PRO A 130 -11.46 -1.58 -4.18
CA PRO A 130 -10.20 -2.28 -4.38
C PRO A 130 -9.02 -1.31 -4.50
N VAL A 131 -7.95 -1.54 -3.72
CA VAL A 131 -6.68 -0.83 -3.79
C VAL A 131 -5.60 -1.85 -4.15
N ILE A 132 -4.97 -1.70 -5.31
CA ILE A 132 -3.86 -2.57 -5.74
C ILE A 132 -2.54 -1.98 -5.24
N ALA A 133 -1.76 -2.79 -4.51
CA ALA A 133 -0.46 -2.44 -3.98
C ALA A 133 0.60 -2.36 -5.10
N HIS A 134 1.54 -1.44 -4.96
CA HIS A 134 2.81 -1.29 -5.71
C HIS A 134 2.78 -1.68 -7.20
N PRO A 135 1.88 -1.09 -8.02
CA PRO A 135 1.73 -1.44 -9.44
C PRO A 135 3.02 -1.27 -10.25
N GLU A 136 3.90 -0.37 -9.82
CA GLU A 136 5.19 -0.14 -10.45
C GLU A 136 6.16 -1.32 -10.34
N ARG A 137 5.91 -2.29 -9.45
CA ARG A 137 6.73 -3.50 -9.29
C ARG A 137 6.34 -4.61 -10.25
N TYR A 138 5.11 -4.59 -10.80
CA TYR A 138 4.64 -5.63 -11.72
C TYR A 138 5.27 -5.49 -13.10
N LYS A 139 5.88 -6.59 -13.60
CA LYS A 139 6.59 -6.59 -14.89
C LYS A 139 5.72 -6.16 -16.06
N TYR A 140 4.48 -6.64 -16.11
CA TYR A 140 3.52 -6.28 -17.15
C TYR A 140 3.05 -4.81 -17.09
N VAL A 141 3.05 -4.18 -15.92
CA VAL A 141 2.79 -2.74 -15.77
C VAL A 141 3.99 -1.92 -16.22
N GLN A 142 5.22 -2.35 -15.90
CA GLN A 142 6.45 -1.73 -16.40
C GLN A 142 6.50 -1.74 -17.93
N GLU A 143 6.03 -2.81 -18.56
CA GLU A 143 5.95 -2.95 -20.03
C GLU A 143 4.82 -2.11 -20.64
N ASN A 144 3.66 -2.01 -19.96
CA ASN A 144 2.50 -1.24 -20.43
C ASN A 144 1.75 -0.57 -19.28
N PRO A 145 2.22 0.59 -18.75
CA PRO A 145 1.57 1.25 -17.62
C PRO A 145 0.16 1.75 -17.93
N ASN A 146 -0.20 1.96 -19.22
CA ASN A 146 -1.55 2.38 -19.60
C ASN A 146 -2.64 1.32 -19.37
N MET A 147 -2.26 0.07 -19.08
CA MET A 147 -3.25 -0.95 -18.69
C MET A 147 -3.98 -0.60 -17.38
N LEU A 148 -3.39 0.24 -16.53
CA LEU A 148 -4.02 0.68 -15.28
C LEU A 148 -5.23 1.60 -15.53
N LEU A 149 -5.30 2.29 -16.68
CA LEU A 149 -6.44 3.15 -17.03
C LEU A 149 -7.77 2.40 -17.02
N ASP A 150 -7.78 1.19 -17.58
CA ASP A 150 -8.98 0.36 -17.60
C ASP A 150 -9.44 0.01 -16.16
N LEU A 151 -8.50 -0.23 -15.26
CA LEU A 151 -8.79 -0.57 -13.87
C LEU A 151 -9.26 0.67 -13.07
N ILE A 152 -8.63 1.84 -13.29
CA ILE A 152 -9.08 3.10 -12.68
C ILE A 152 -10.52 3.43 -13.12
N ASN A 153 -10.82 3.25 -14.41
CA ASN A 153 -12.18 3.47 -14.93
C ASN A 153 -13.22 2.51 -14.35
N LEU A 154 -12.80 1.37 -13.78
CA LEU A 154 -13.66 0.46 -13.03
C LEU A 154 -13.80 0.86 -11.54
N GLY A 155 -13.02 1.83 -11.05
CA GLY A 155 -13.02 2.25 -9.65
C GLY A 155 -11.91 1.64 -8.79
N VAL A 156 -10.88 1.05 -9.42
CA VAL A 156 -9.70 0.53 -8.70
C VAL A 156 -8.75 1.67 -8.38
N LEU A 157 -8.22 1.68 -7.17
CA LEU A 157 -7.21 2.61 -6.70
C LEU A 157 -5.83 1.94 -6.65
N PHE A 158 -4.78 2.75 -6.59
CA PHE A 158 -3.40 2.25 -6.58
C PHE A 158 -2.58 2.91 -5.47
N GLN A 159 -1.83 2.07 -4.74
CA GLN A 159 -0.82 2.50 -3.79
C GLN A 159 0.56 2.19 -4.36
N SER A 160 1.50 3.16 -4.34
CA SER A 160 2.90 2.95 -4.74
C SER A 160 3.87 3.07 -3.58
N ASN A 161 5.03 2.40 -3.71
CA ASN A 161 6.04 2.35 -2.67
C ASN A 161 6.98 3.56 -2.71
N PHE A 162 7.23 4.18 -1.55
CA PHE A 162 8.23 5.24 -1.39
C PHE A 162 9.62 4.82 -1.89
N GLY A 163 10.05 3.59 -1.58
CA GLY A 163 11.33 3.04 -1.96
C GLY A 163 11.56 2.93 -3.48
N SER A 164 10.47 2.82 -4.26
CA SER A 164 10.55 2.80 -5.73
C SER A 164 11.16 4.08 -6.30
N LEU A 165 10.89 5.25 -5.70
CA LEU A 165 11.41 6.54 -6.14
C LEU A 165 12.94 6.63 -6.14
N VAL A 166 13.59 5.91 -5.25
CA VAL A 166 15.05 5.89 -5.12
C VAL A 166 15.70 4.63 -5.70
N GLY A 167 14.89 3.70 -6.23
CA GLY A 167 15.34 2.54 -6.98
C GLY A 167 15.62 1.30 -6.14
N ILE A 168 15.06 1.19 -4.94
CA ILE A 168 15.19 0.01 -4.08
C ILE A 168 14.67 -1.25 -4.78
N TYR A 169 13.60 -1.13 -5.56
CA TYR A 169 13.00 -2.23 -6.34
C TYR A 169 13.46 -2.26 -7.81
N GLY A 170 14.62 -1.64 -8.11
CA GLY A 170 15.21 -1.61 -9.44
C GLY A 170 14.83 -0.38 -10.27
N ASN A 171 15.56 -0.21 -11.38
CA ASN A 171 15.42 0.99 -12.23
C ASN A 171 14.09 1.03 -13.00
N ASP A 172 13.54 -0.12 -13.38
CA ASP A 172 12.27 -0.16 -14.10
C ASP A 172 11.12 0.25 -13.18
N ALA A 173 11.07 -0.23 -11.94
CA ALA A 173 10.11 0.23 -10.93
C ALA A 173 10.26 1.74 -10.68
N LYS A 174 11.50 2.26 -10.55
CA LYS A 174 11.76 3.69 -10.39
C LYS A 174 11.25 4.54 -11.54
N LYS A 175 11.44 4.09 -12.78
CA LYS A 175 10.91 4.80 -13.97
C LYS A 175 9.39 4.76 -13.97
N THR A 176 8.82 3.58 -13.71
CA THR A 176 7.38 3.35 -13.75
C THR A 176 6.65 4.17 -12.70
N VAL A 177 7.09 4.19 -11.42
CA VAL A 177 6.43 4.99 -10.38
C VAL A 177 6.40 6.47 -10.74
N LYS A 178 7.48 7.03 -11.30
CA LYS A 178 7.53 8.43 -11.73
C LYS A 178 6.57 8.72 -12.89
N LEU A 179 6.37 7.78 -13.81
CA LEU A 179 5.39 7.89 -14.90
C LEU A 179 3.96 7.86 -14.36
N LEU A 180 3.67 6.89 -13.47
CA LEU A 180 2.34 6.73 -12.89
C LEU A 180 1.94 7.94 -12.04
N LEU A 181 2.85 8.47 -11.21
CA LEU A 181 2.62 9.69 -10.43
C LEU A 181 2.30 10.89 -11.32
N LYS A 182 3.08 11.13 -12.37
CA LYS A 182 2.84 12.23 -13.33
C LYS A 182 1.55 12.08 -14.11
N ALA A 183 1.05 10.86 -14.24
CA ALA A 183 -0.16 10.54 -14.98
C ALA A 183 -1.42 10.48 -14.08
N ASN A 184 -1.34 10.91 -12.82
CA ASN A 184 -2.44 10.85 -11.83
C ASN A 184 -3.03 9.44 -11.66
N MET A 185 -2.18 8.40 -11.74
CA MET A 185 -2.61 7.01 -11.58
C MET A 185 -2.35 6.45 -10.19
N ILE A 186 -1.70 7.22 -9.30
CA ILE A 186 -1.38 6.81 -7.92
C ILE A 186 -2.20 7.63 -6.94
N HIS A 187 -2.84 6.95 -6.01
CA HIS A 187 -3.79 7.51 -5.05
C HIS A 187 -3.25 7.52 -3.62
N PHE A 188 -2.27 6.66 -3.33
CA PHE A 188 -1.66 6.51 -2.01
C PHE A 188 -0.16 6.22 -2.14
N MET A 189 0.61 6.65 -1.14
CA MET A 189 2.00 6.23 -0.95
C MET A 189 2.13 5.42 0.34
N GLY A 190 2.97 4.37 0.30
CA GLY A 190 3.30 3.55 1.46
C GLY A 190 4.78 3.18 1.46
N SER A 191 5.33 2.84 2.61
CA SER A 191 6.72 2.43 2.69
C SER A 191 6.95 1.00 2.19
N ASP A 192 5.99 0.12 2.45
CA ASP A 192 6.17 -1.33 2.27
C ASP A 192 7.43 -1.81 3.05
N VAL A 193 7.60 -1.24 4.26
CA VAL A 193 8.80 -1.48 5.06
C VAL A 193 8.72 -2.82 5.78
N HIS A 194 9.79 -3.61 5.62
CA HIS A 194 9.93 -4.94 6.23
C HIS A 194 11.06 -4.99 7.27
N ARG A 195 12.02 -4.06 7.21
CA ARG A 195 13.23 -4.07 8.05
C ARG A 195 13.61 -2.66 8.48
N ALA A 196 14.06 -2.54 9.71
CA ALA A 196 14.64 -1.31 10.22
C ALA A 196 15.86 -0.87 9.39
N ASN A 197 16.13 0.43 9.39
CA ASN A 197 17.24 1.06 8.66
C ASN A 197 17.20 0.86 7.12
N THR A 198 16.01 0.67 6.54
CA THR A 198 15.85 0.49 5.09
C THR A 198 15.14 1.68 4.44
N ILE A 199 13.82 1.68 4.40
CA ILE A 199 13.03 2.69 3.69
C ILE A 199 13.04 4.02 4.45
N TYR A 200 12.76 4.01 5.75
CA TYR A 200 12.69 5.23 6.55
C TYR A 200 14.03 5.95 6.61
N ALA A 201 15.15 5.23 6.66
CA ALA A 201 16.50 5.82 6.58
C ALA A 201 16.79 6.57 5.25
N GLN A 202 15.92 6.44 4.25
CA GLN A 202 16.06 7.12 2.95
C GLN A 202 14.96 8.17 2.69
N MET A 203 14.10 8.47 3.68
CA MET A 203 12.94 9.35 3.47
C MET A 203 13.31 10.74 2.97
N ASP A 204 14.39 11.35 3.44
CA ASP A 204 14.86 12.64 2.93
C ASP A 204 15.12 12.61 1.42
N LYS A 205 15.80 11.55 0.96
CA LYS A 205 16.09 11.35 -0.47
C LYS A 205 14.82 11.03 -1.26
N ILE A 206 13.93 10.22 -0.70
CA ILE A 206 12.64 9.85 -1.30
C ILE A 206 11.78 11.10 -1.47
N MET A 207 11.60 11.91 -0.42
CA MET A 207 10.80 13.13 -0.46
C MET A 207 11.38 14.16 -1.43
N LYS A 208 12.70 14.25 -1.54
CA LYS A 208 13.36 15.09 -2.55
C LYS A 208 13.02 14.64 -3.99
N GLU A 209 13.01 13.34 -4.25
CA GLU A 209 12.64 12.81 -5.58
C GLU A 209 11.13 12.95 -5.85
N LEU A 210 10.29 12.80 -4.83
CA LEU A 210 8.84 12.99 -4.94
C LEU A 210 8.50 14.44 -5.32
N ARG A 211 9.09 15.44 -4.61
CA ARG A 211 8.95 16.89 -4.92
C ARG A 211 9.45 17.29 -6.31
N LYS A 212 10.42 16.54 -6.88
CA LYS A 212 10.83 16.74 -8.28
C LYS A 212 9.86 16.14 -9.30
N THR A 213 9.01 15.22 -8.85
CA THR A 213 8.13 14.45 -9.73
C THR A 213 6.74 15.03 -9.82
N ILE A 214 6.15 15.44 -8.70
CA ILE A 214 4.80 16.00 -8.57
C ILE A 214 4.80 17.24 -7.66
N SER A 215 3.69 18.00 -7.63
CA SER A 215 3.53 19.19 -6.79
C SER A 215 3.39 18.86 -5.30
N ASN A 216 3.59 19.84 -4.42
CA ASN A 216 3.42 19.65 -2.97
C ASN A 216 1.96 19.33 -2.60
N GLU A 217 1.00 19.95 -3.30
CA GLU A 217 -0.43 19.70 -3.12
C GLU A 217 -0.77 18.24 -3.44
N LYS A 218 -0.19 17.71 -4.53
CA LYS A 218 -0.38 16.29 -4.89
C LYS A 218 0.32 15.35 -3.91
N ILE A 219 1.47 15.74 -3.35
CA ILE A 219 2.13 14.98 -2.28
C ILE A 219 1.22 14.91 -1.06
N GLU A 220 0.70 16.04 -0.58
CA GLU A 220 -0.21 16.10 0.55
C GLU A 220 -1.47 15.26 0.29
N GLU A 221 -2.02 15.33 -0.92
CA GLU A 221 -3.19 14.54 -1.33
C GLU A 221 -2.95 13.04 -1.11
N ILE A 222 -1.86 12.48 -1.67
CA ILE A 222 -1.61 11.03 -1.69
C ILE A 222 -0.93 10.48 -0.42
N THR A 223 -0.38 11.36 0.45
CA THR A 223 0.29 10.96 1.70
C THR A 223 -0.47 11.35 2.97
N GLU A 224 -1.52 12.18 2.86
CA GLU A 224 -2.25 12.69 4.02
C GLU A 224 -3.76 12.68 3.78
N ILE A 225 -4.26 13.42 2.77
CA ILE A 225 -5.69 13.65 2.57
C ILE A 225 -6.41 12.34 2.21
N ASN A 226 -5.98 11.68 1.14
CA ASN A 226 -6.60 10.44 0.67
C ASN A 226 -6.53 9.33 1.74
N PRO A 227 -5.35 9.04 2.37
CA PRO A 227 -5.30 8.07 3.45
C PRO A 227 -6.23 8.40 4.63
N SER A 228 -6.33 9.69 5.01
CA SER A 228 -7.25 10.12 6.08
C SER A 228 -8.73 9.88 5.73
N LEU A 229 -9.12 10.08 4.48
CA LEU A 229 -10.49 9.80 4.01
C LEU A 229 -10.76 8.28 4.03
N VAL A 230 -9.79 7.45 3.63
CA VAL A 230 -9.89 5.98 3.71
C VAL A 230 -10.12 5.53 5.15
N LEU A 231 -9.34 6.04 6.11
CA LEU A 231 -9.49 5.68 7.52
C LEU A 231 -10.86 6.07 8.11
N GLN A 232 -11.58 7.03 7.47
CA GLN A 232 -12.92 7.47 7.83
C GLN A 232 -14.03 6.83 6.98
N ASP A 233 -13.73 5.86 6.13
CA ASP A 233 -14.62 5.22 5.16
C ASP A 233 -15.30 6.22 4.21
N LYS A 234 -14.63 7.31 3.88
CA LYS A 234 -15.10 8.32 2.92
C LYS A 234 -14.51 8.06 1.54
N GLU A 235 -15.24 8.48 0.51
CA GLU A 235 -14.74 8.44 -0.87
C GLU A 235 -13.62 9.47 -1.06
N ILE A 236 -12.58 9.06 -1.80
CA ILE A 236 -11.50 9.97 -2.19
C ILE A 236 -11.83 10.66 -3.51
N PRO A 237 -11.43 11.92 -3.71
CA PRO A 237 -11.50 12.56 -5.01
C PRO A 237 -10.52 11.87 -5.97
N ILE A 238 -10.99 11.54 -7.17
CA ILE A 238 -10.15 10.93 -8.21
C ILE A 238 -9.94 11.96 -9.30
N GLU A 239 -8.70 12.39 -9.48
CA GLU A 239 -8.32 13.19 -10.64
C GLU A 239 -8.31 12.32 -11.90
N GLU A 240 -8.68 12.92 -13.05
CA GLU A 240 -8.69 12.22 -14.33
C GLU A 240 -7.27 11.70 -14.67
N PRO A 241 -7.08 10.37 -14.83
CA PRO A 241 -5.78 9.82 -15.15
C PRO A 241 -5.39 10.15 -16.59
N GLN A 242 -4.12 10.43 -16.80
CA GLN A 242 -3.58 10.81 -18.10
C GLN A 242 -2.94 9.59 -18.79
N LYS A 243 -3.24 9.44 -20.09
CA LYS A 243 -2.57 8.42 -20.89
C LYS A 243 -1.08 8.75 -21.06
N ILE A 244 -0.23 7.81 -20.63
CA ILE A 244 1.21 7.91 -20.80
C ILE A 244 1.54 7.72 -22.28
N LYS A 245 2.12 8.75 -22.90
CA LYS A 245 2.59 8.66 -24.28
C LYS A 245 3.77 7.67 -24.33
N LYS A 246 3.78 6.75 -25.32
CA LYS A 246 4.91 5.84 -25.52
C LYS A 246 6.19 6.67 -25.63
N PHE A 247 7.12 6.48 -24.69
CA PHE A 247 8.49 6.88 -24.91
C PHE A 247 9.03 6.01 -26.04
N GLY A 248 9.52 6.67 -27.09
CA GLY A 248 10.22 5.98 -28.17
C GLY A 248 11.33 5.12 -27.55
N LEU A 249 11.42 3.87 -27.99
CA LEU A 249 12.61 3.05 -27.83
C LEU A 249 13.78 3.83 -28.45
N PHE A 250 14.69 4.30 -27.59
CA PHE A 250 16.03 4.67 -28.00
C PHE A 250 17.00 3.64 -27.43
#